data_4aa793f742f714680ac1674304a35a4b
#
_entry.id   4aa793f742f714680ac1674304a35a4b
#
_cell.length_a   1.000
_cell.length_b   1.000
_cell.length_c   1.000
_cell.angle_alpha   90.00
_cell.angle_beta   90.00
_cell.angle_gamma   90.00
#
_symmetry.space_group_name_H-M   'P 1'
#
loop_
_entity.id
_entity.type
_entity.pdbx_description
1 polymer ?
#
loop_
_entity_poly.entity_id
_entity_poly.type
_entity_poly.pdbx_seq_one_letter_code
_entity_poly.pdbx_strand_id
1 'polypeptide(L)'
;SVAQSGDTDQLRQWLETQLLTDLAESAVQISQAEYDRGRALLGDEYETRLDQYIDVAGETDDAGDDQTAARLEDVQANQSAYANTSEEYQQTYEDYQQARAEGNTTAAVQAARELETIAENVTRLNRSLYQDYEQVANLTALDTGSIQRELSASTRNISAQQSSISSAVLNETRLNVTTNGSQVAFADPMLITGTVETAAGTVVANQTGVVVVGDRVYPTRTDSNGQFTLTYRPVSLSVNATRVSVRYIPELSSPYVSATDTASVNVTQVTPSLSVTTTPTAASYGDPVEIQTTATVDGRAVPTLPITTIFDATNVTRRTTDTGTAVAAQSVPATMAPGSQAVESSHDRTGLAVGPSETTSSVTIGNTSTTVSLEPEADTIRIRLDGRLATAGGSGIPNQSVVVTLGETRQ
;
A
#
# COMPACT_ATOMS: atom_id res chain seq x y z
N SER A 1 -37.28 -30.20 16.12
CA SER A 1 -36.42 -29.40 15.25
C SER A 1 -36.83 -27.91 15.15
N VAL A 2 -38.07 -27.51 15.38
CA VAL A 2 -38.54 -26.10 15.32
C VAL A 2 -38.25 -25.33 16.62
N ALA A 3 -37.98 -25.99 17.71
CA ALA A 3 -37.67 -25.37 19.00
C ALA A 3 -36.19 -24.93 19.14
N GLN A 4 -35.29 -25.48 18.34
CA GLN A 4 -33.85 -25.15 18.39
C GLN A 4 -33.45 -23.88 17.59
N SER A 5 -34.16 -23.55 16.52
CA SER A 5 -33.84 -22.36 15.72
C SER A 5 -34.23 -21.04 16.41
N GLY A 6 -35.27 -21.03 17.25
CA GLY A 6 -35.67 -19.81 17.97
C GLY A 6 -34.70 -19.42 19.10
N ASP A 7 -34.02 -20.37 19.72
CA ASP A 7 -33.04 -20.13 20.79
C ASP A 7 -31.71 -19.58 20.19
N THR A 8 -31.29 -20.08 19.04
CA THR A 8 -30.08 -19.65 18.35
C THR A 8 -30.17 -18.20 17.84
N ASP A 9 -31.32 -17.82 17.22
CA ASP A 9 -31.56 -16.46 16.76
C ASP A 9 -31.60 -15.43 17.89
N GLN A 10 -32.19 -15.79 19.04
CA GLN A 10 -32.19 -14.92 20.21
C GLN A 10 -30.81 -14.73 20.82
N LEU A 11 -30.01 -15.80 20.88
CA LEU A 11 -28.63 -15.74 21.34
C LEU A 11 -27.77 -14.88 20.43
N ARG A 12 -27.90 -15.04 19.10
CA ARG A 12 -27.21 -14.23 18.11
C ARG A 12 -27.53 -12.73 18.28
N GLN A 13 -28.78 -12.34 18.32
CA GLN A 13 -29.21 -10.96 18.53
C GLN A 13 -28.72 -10.38 19.86
N TRP A 14 -28.69 -11.20 20.90
CA TRP A 14 -28.16 -10.79 22.20
C TRP A 14 -26.65 -10.52 22.11
N LEU A 15 -25.88 -11.39 21.46
CA LEU A 15 -24.44 -11.22 21.25
C LEU A 15 -24.14 -9.97 20.42
N GLU A 16 -24.87 -9.73 19.32
CA GLU A 16 -24.77 -8.50 18.53
C GLU A 16 -24.99 -7.25 19.38
N THR A 17 -26.02 -7.27 20.23
CA THR A 17 -26.32 -6.14 21.10
C THR A 17 -25.21 -5.91 22.13
N GLN A 18 -24.64 -6.97 22.70
CA GLN A 18 -23.53 -6.85 23.64
C GLN A 18 -22.24 -6.32 22.96
N LEU A 19 -21.87 -6.85 21.79
CA LEU A 19 -20.73 -6.38 21.01
C LEU A 19 -20.85 -4.89 20.66
N LEU A 20 -22.04 -4.44 20.24
CA LEU A 20 -22.28 -3.02 19.97
C LEU A 20 -22.29 -2.17 21.24
N THR A 21 -22.71 -2.72 22.37
CA THR A 21 -22.62 -2.02 23.67
C THR A 21 -21.18 -1.79 24.07
N ASP A 22 -20.31 -2.80 23.95
CA ASP A 22 -18.90 -2.68 24.24
C ASP A 22 -18.20 -1.65 23.32
N LEU A 23 -18.54 -1.65 22.03
CA LEU A 23 -18.07 -0.65 21.07
C LEU A 23 -18.56 0.77 21.44
N ALA A 24 -19.82 0.91 21.87
CA ALA A 24 -20.36 2.19 22.27
C ALA A 24 -19.71 2.73 23.56
N GLU A 25 -19.55 1.89 24.57
CA GLU A 25 -18.88 2.24 25.81
C GLU A 25 -17.40 2.60 25.55
N SER A 26 -16.71 1.82 24.70
CA SER A 26 -15.36 2.13 24.26
C SER A 26 -15.28 3.50 23.58
N ALA A 27 -16.19 3.82 22.66
CA ALA A 27 -16.22 5.12 21.98
C ALA A 27 -16.43 6.28 22.99
N VAL A 28 -17.25 6.10 24.01
CA VAL A 28 -17.42 7.09 25.09
C VAL A 28 -16.13 7.27 25.88
N GLN A 29 -15.44 6.19 26.27
CA GLN A 29 -14.15 6.29 26.98
C GLN A 29 -13.09 6.99 26.13
N ILE A 30 -12.99 6.65 24.84
CA ILE A 30 -12.07 7.28 23.89
C ILE A 30 -12.39 8.79 23.77
N SER A 31 -13.66 9.18 23.67
CA SER A 31 -14.08 10.58 23.56
C SER A 31 -13.75 11.40 24.80
N GLN A 32 -13.58 10.75 25.94
CA GLN A 32 -13.15 11.33 27.24
C GLN A 32 -11.63 11.27 27.45
N ALA A 33 -10.87 10.84 26.46
CA ALA A 33 -9.41 10.62 26.52
C ALA A 33 -9.00 9.49 27.51
N GLU A 34 -9.92 8.59 27.88
CA GLU A 34 -9.65 7.40 28.69
C GLU A 34 -9.30 6.22 27.79
N TYR A 35 -8.20 6.34 27.02
CA TYR A 35 -7.86 5.43 25.93
C TYR A 35 -7.62 3.99 26.38
N ASP A 36 -6.93 3.79 27.52
CA ASP A 36 -6.72 2.44 28.09
C ASP A 36 -8.03 1.73 28.42
N ARG A 37 -8.99 2.45 28.97
CA ARG A 37 -10.33 1.90 29.27
C ARG A 37 -11.10 1.60 27.99
N GLY A 38 -11.00 2.50 27.00
CA GLY A 38 -11.60 2.28 25.69
C GLY A 38 -11.09 1.02 25.03
N ARG A 39 -9.77 0.79 25.05
CA ARG A 39 -9.15 -0.41 24.51
C ARG A 39 -9.49 -1.67 25.30
N ALA A 40 -9.53 -1.58 26.63
CA ALA A 40 -9.86 -2.73 27.48
C ALA A 40 -11.26 -3.32 27.17
N LEU A 41 -12.21 -2.46 26.77
CA LEU A 41 -13.56 -2.89 26.34
C LEU A 41 -13.55 -3.62 24.98
N LEU A 42 -12.49 -3.45 24.18
CA LEU A 42 -12.29 -4.08 22.86
C LEU A 42 -11.32 -5.27 22.90
N GLY A 43 -10.83 -5.65 24.09
CA GLY A 43 -9.87 -6.72 24.27
C GLY A 43 -10.50 -8.11 24.43
N ASP A 44 -9.87 -8.97 25.24
CA ASP A 44 -10.16 -10.40 25.36
C ASP A 44 -11.65 -10.74 25.57
N GLU A 45 -12.39 -9.89 26.29
CA GLU A 45 -13.82 -10.13 26.55
C GLU A 45 -14.68 -9.88 25.31
N TYR A 46 -14.36 -8.82 24.55
CA TYR A 46 -15.01 -8.57 23.26
C TYR A 46 -14.67 -9.68 22.25
N GLU A 47 -13.39 -10.06 22.14
CA GLU A 47 -12.94 -11.13 21.24
C GLU A 47 -13.63 -12.45 21.58
N THR A 48 -13.75 -12.80 22.87
CA THR A 48 -14.47 -13.99 23.30
C THR A 48 -15.96 -13.96 22.89
N ARG A 49 -16.61 -12.79 22.98
CA ARG A 49 -18.01 -12.66 22.54
C ARG A 49 -18.14 -12.72 21.03
N LEU A 50 -17.16 -12.15 20.30
CA LEU A 50 -17.13 -12.22 18.84
C LEU A 50 -16.94 -13.66 18.37
N ASP A 51 -16.05 -14.43 18.99
CA ASP A 51 -15.88 -15.86 18.71
C ASP A 51 -17.17 -16.64 18.96
N GLN A 52 -17.86 -16.36 20.08
CA GLN A 52 -19.17 -16.96 20.36
C GLN A 52 -20.23 -16.57 19.32
N TYR A 53 -20.18 -15.32 18.83
CA TYR A 53 -21.07 -14.88 17.75
C TYR A 53 -20.79 -15.64 16.46
N ILE A 54 -19.52 -15.81 16.09
CA ILE A 54 -19.08 -16.56 14.90
C ILE A 54 -19.54 -18.02 14.99
N ASP A 55 -19.36 -18.66 16.15
CA ASP A 55 -19.79 -20.04 16.37
C ASP A 55 -21.32 -20.19 16.20
N VAL A 56 -22.11 -19.26 16.76
CA VAL A 56 -23.57 -19.27 16.64
C VAL A 56 -24.02 -18.95 15.22
N ALA A 57 -23.37 -18.00 14.56
CA ALA A 57 -23.60 -17.62 13.17
C ALA A 57 -23.33 -18.78 12.20
N GLY A 58 -22.26 -19.55 12.44
CA GLY A 58 -21.92 -20.74 11.64
C GLY A 58 -22.90 -21.91 11.78
N GLU A 59 -23.80 -21.90 12.79
CA GLU A 59 -24.91 -22.86 12.92
C GLU A 59 -26.18 -22.43 12.13
N THR A 60 -26.20 -21.17 11.65
CA THR A 60 -27.23 -20.62 10.78
C THR A 60 -26.71 -20.66 9.34
N ASP A 61 -27.45 -21.17 8.37
CA ASP A 61 -27.07 -21.17 6.95
C ASP A 61 -27.24 -19.76 6.30
N ASP A 62 -27.10 -18.68 7.08
CA ASP A 62 -27.27 -17.30 6.61
C ASP A 62 -25.94 -16.63 6.31
N ALA A 63 -25.67 -16.41 5.02
CA ALA A 63 -24.45 -15.69 4.55
C ALA A 63 -24.35 -14.24 5.07
N GLY A 64 -25.42 -13.67 5.62
CA GLY A 64 -25.42 -12.35 6.26
C GLY A 64 -24.69 -12.33 7.59
N ASP A 65 -24.73 -13.45 8.32
CA ASP A 65 -24.11 -13.57 9.65
C ASP A 65 -22.58 -13.57 9.57
N ASP A 66 -21.99 -14.26 8.58
CA ASP A 66 -20.54 -14.23 8.31
C ASP A 66 -20.06 -12.82 7.94
N GLN A 67 -20.85 -12.08 7.18
CA GLN A 67 -20.54 -10.69 6.82
C GLN A 67 -20.60 -9.77 8.05
N THR A 68 -21.57 -9.99 8.94
CA THR A 68 -21.70 -9.21 10.19
C THR A 68 -20.51 -9.46 11.11
N ALA A 69 -20.09 -10.72 11.28
CA ALA A 69 -18.91 -11.08 12.07
C ALA A 69 -17.64 -10.38 11.55
N ALA A 70 -17.38 -10.48 10.26
CA ALA A 70 -16.21 -9.82 9.63
C ALA A 70 -16.24 -8.29 9.80
N ARG A 71 -17.45 -7.67 9.75
CA ARG A 71 -17.56 -6.22 9.97
C ARG A 71 -17.36 -5.82 11.44
N LEU A 72 -17.82 -6.63 12.38
CA LEU A 72 -17.57 -6.38 13.81
C LEU A 72 -16.09 -6.50 14.16
N GLU A 73 -15.37 -7.44 13.54
CA GLU A 73 -13.91 -7.56 13.64
C GLU A 73 -13.20 -6.31 13.05
N ASP A 74 -13.57 -5.89 11.82
CA ASP A 74 -13.02 -4.68 11.18
C ASP A 74 -13.25 -3.43 12.05
N VAL A 75 -14.45 -3.27 12.61
CA VAL A 75 -14.78 -2.15 13.50
C VAL A 75 -13.94 -2.18 14.77
N GLN A 76 -13.82 -3.34 15.43
CA GLN A 76 -13.01 -3.50 16.65
C GLN A 76 -11.54 -3.11 16.38
N ALA A 77 -10.96 -3.65 15.31
CA ALA A 77 -9.57 -3.34 14.93
C ALA A 77 -9.38 -1.85 14.60
N ASN A 78 -10.28 -1.26 13.82
CA ASN A 78 -10.23 0.16 13.44
C ASN A 78 -10.48 1.08 14.63
N GLN A 79 -11.38 0.73 15.58
CA GLN A 79 -11.63 1.53 16.78
C GLN A 79 -10.45 1.45 17.77
N SER A 80 -9.81 0.28 17.89
CA SER A 80 -8.57 0.12 18.66
C SER A 80 -7.43 0.96 18.06
N ALA A 81 -7.28 0.94 16.71
CA ALA A 81 -6.32 1.79 16.02
C ALA A 81 -6.63 3.29 16.21
N TYR A 82 -7.90 3.68 16.18
CA TYR A 82 -8.32 5.06 16.45
C TYR A 82 -7.96 5.49 17.88
N ALA A 83 -8.19 4.63 18.87
CA ALA A 83 -7.81 4.90 20.27
C ALA A 83 -6.32 5.10 20.43
N ASN A 84 -5.50 4.19 19.85
CA ASN A 84 -4.05 4.26 19.90
C ASN A 84 -3.52 5.55 19.23
N THR A 85 -4.04 5.90 18.05
CA THR A 85 -3.61 7.11 17.32
C THR A 85 -4.06 8.38 18.04
N SER A 86 -5.21 8.37 18.71
CA SER A 86 -5.69 9.51 19.50
C SER A 86 -4.87 9.70 20.78
N GLU A 87 -4.42 8.63 21.41
CA GLU A 87 -3.50 8.67 22.55
C GLU A 87 -2.13 9.19 22.14
N GLU A 88 -1.58 8.71 21.01
CA GLU A 88 -0.33 9.22 20.43
C GLU A 88 -0.43 10.73 20.17
N TYR A 89 -1.58 11.23 19.67
CA TYR A 89 -1.82 12.66 19.53
C TYR A 89 -1.71 13.38 20.88
N GLN A 90 -2.32 12.84 21.93
CA GLN A 90 -2.28 13.45 23.25
C GLN A 90 -0.87 13.49 23.84
N GLN A 91 -0.09 12.42 23.73
CA GLN A 91 1.29 12.34 24.18
C GLN A 91 2.18 13.35 23.43
N THR A 92 2.08 13.37 22.10
CA THR A 92 2.84 14.33 21.26
C THR A 92 2.42 15.79 21.56
N TYR A 93 1.15 16.00 21.94
CA TYR A 93 0.70 17.33 22.36
C TYR A 93 1.34 17.79 23.69
N GLU A 94 1.54 16.89 24.63
CA GLU A 94 2.27 17.17 25.87
C GLU A 94 3.72 17.55 25.59
N ASP A 95 4.39 16.79 24.69
CA ASP A 95 5.76 17.12 24.23
C ASP A 95 5.82 18.50 23.56
N TYR A 96 4.82 18.83 22.73
CA TYR A 96 4.69 20.16 22.14
C TYR A 96 4.56 21.26 23.21
N GLN A 97 3.72 21.04 24.22
CA GLN A 97 3.53 22.00 25.31
C GLN A 97 4.81 22.18 26.12
N GLN A 98 5.51 21.09 26.42
CA GLN A 98 6.78 21.13 27.12
C GLN A 98 7.83 21.93 26.33
N ALA A 99 8.00 21.61 25.04
CA ALA A 99 8.94 22.34 24.17
C ALA A 99 8.63 23.82 24.09
N ARG A 100 7.34 24.20 24.07
CA ARG A 100 6.90 25.61 24.15
C ARG A 100 7.26 26.26 25.48
N ALA A 101 7.04 25.58 26.59
CA ALA A 101 7.35 26.10 27.94
C ALA A 101 8.86 26.28 28.15
N GLU A 102 9.68 25.43 27.56
CA GLU A 102 11.14 25.49 27.57
C GLU A 102 11.73 26.52 26.59
N GLY A 103 10.90 27.10 25.72
CA GLY A 103 11.34 28.04 24.66
C GLY A 103 12.09 27.32 23.52
N ASN A 104 12.00 25.99 23.42
CA ASN A 104 12.62 25.19 22.38
C ASN A 104 11.78 25.25 21.11
N THR A 105 11.95 26.29 20.32
CA THR A 105 11.16 26.54 19.10
C THR A 105 11.29 25.41 18.08
N THR A 106 12.49 24.82 17.94
CA THR A 106 12.72 23.71 16.98
C THR A 106 11.92 22.47 17.37
N ALA A 107 11.99 22.05 18.63
CA ALA A 107 11.22 20.91 19.12
C ALA A 107 9.71 21.17 19.03
N ALA A 108 9.25 22.38 19.35
CA ALA A 108 7.85 22.77 19.23
C ALA A 108 7.32 22.68 17.78
N VAL A 109 8.13 23.11 16.80
CA VAL A 109 7.77 23.00 15.37
C VAL A 109 7.74 21.53 14.91
N GLN A 110 8.71 20.72 15.35
CA GLN A 110 8.73 19.29 15.04
C GLN A 110 7.51 18.57 15.60
N ALA A 111 7.21 18.77 16.88
CA ALA A 111 6.02 18.19 17.52
C ALA A 111 4.71 18.68 16.86
N ALA A 112 4.62 19.97 16.47
CA ALA A 112 3.44 20.48 15.77
C ALA A 112 3.21 19.81 14.41
N ARG A 113 4.26 19.42 13.69
CA ARG A 113 4.14 18.67 12.42
C ARG A 113 3.81 17.20 12.62
N GLU A 114 4.37 16.59 13.63
CA GLU A 114 4.02 15.24 14.02
C GLU A 114 2.54 15.16 14.40
N LEU A 115 2.06 16.10 15.20
CA LEU A 115 0.65 16.28 15.54
C LEU A 115 -0.23 16.45 14.29
N GLU A 116 0.22 17.20 13.27
CA GLU A 116 -0.52 17.34 12.00
C GLU A 116 -0.70 15.97 11.32
N THR A 117 0.38 15.18 11.24
CA THR A 117 0.33 13.84 10.64
C THR A 117 -0.58 12.88 11.42
N ILE A 118 -0.51 12.92 12.75
CA ILE A 118 -1.34 12.09 13.61
C ILE A 118 -2.83 12.51 13.49
N ALA A 119 -3.13 13.80 13.47
CA ALA A 119 -4.48 14.33 13.32
C ALA A 119 -5.12 13.94 11.95
N GLU A 120 -4.31 13.94 10.87
CA GLU A 120 -4.74 13.42 9.57
C GLU A 120 -5.08 11.92 9.64
N ASN A 121 -4.27 11.13 10.36
CA ASN A 121 -4.52 9.71 10.57
C ASN A 121 -5.78 9.45 11.39
N VAL A 122 -5.99 10.21 12.48
CA VAL A 122 -7.24 10.15 13.28
C VAL A 122 -8.46 10.44 12.40
N THR A 123 -8.36 11.49 11.56
CA THR A 123 -9.45 11.86 10.64
C THR A 123 -9.74 10.76 9.61
N ARG A 124 -8.70 10.13 9.09
CA ARG A 124 -8.83 9.01 8.16
C ARG A 124 -9.47 7.79 8.82
N LEU A 125 -9.02 7.42 10.02
CA LEU A 125 -9.58 6.32 10.80
C LEU A 125 -11.05 6.56 11.17
N ASN A 126 -11.39 7.78 11.60
CA ASN A 126 -12.80 8.13 11.87
C ASN A 126 -13.69 7.98 10.64
N ARG A 127 -13.20 8.33 9.45
CA ARG A 127 -13.93 8.14 8.19
C ARG A 127 -14.13 6.67 7.86
N SER A 128 -13.11 5.84 8.07
CA SER A 128 -13.21 4.39 7.90
C SER A 128 -14.25 3.82 8.86
N LEU A 129 -14.11 4.14 10.16
CA LEU A 129 -15.07 3.73 11.20
C LEU A 129 -16.49 4.14 10.90
N TYR A 130 -16.71 5.35 10.38
CA TYR A 130 -18.05 5.80 9.99
C TYR A 130 -18.66 4.86 8.94
N GLN A 131 -17.89 4.49 7.91
CA GLN A 131 -18.32 3.57 6.86
C GLN A 131 -18.57 2.15 7.40
N ASP A 132 -17.69 1.67 8.27
CA ASP A 132 -17.82 0.34 8.87
C ASP A 132 -19.07 0.25 9.75
N TYR A 133 -19.32 1.27 10.57
CA TYR A 133 -20.55 1.35 11.37
C TYR A 133 -21.83 1.49 10.53
N GLU A 134 -21.81 2.18 9.40
CA GLU A 134 -22.93 2.18 8.46
C GLU A 134 -23.21 0.77 7.91
N GLN A 135 -22.17 0.00 7.62
CA GLN A 135 -22.33 -1.38 7.15
C GLN A 135 -22.88 -2.29 8.25
N VAL A 136 -22.37 -2.18 9.49
CA VAL A 136 -22.91 -2.92 10.63
C VAL A 136 -24.39 -2.57 10.84
N ALA A 137 -24.76 -1.30 10.83
CA ALA A 137 -26.16 -0.88 10.99
C ALA A 137 -27.08 -1.44 9.89
N ASN A 138 -26.58 -1.52 8.66
CA ASN A 138 -27.33 -2.09 7.53
C ASN A 138 -27.52 -3.62 7.64
N LEU A 139 -26.55 -4.32 8.22
CA LEU A 139 -26.60 -5.78 8.40
C LEU A 139 -27.41 -6.20 9.62
N THR A 140 -27.28 -5.48 10.74
CA THR A 140 -27.89 -5.84 12.02
C THR A 140 -29.20 -5.10 12.32
N ALA A 141 -29.50 -4.03 11.57
CA ALA A 141 -30.59 -3.08 11.86
C ALA A 141 -30.48 -2.38 13.25
N LEU A 142 -29.28 -2.40 13.88
CA LEU A 142 -29.04 -1.74 15.17
C LEU A 142 -28.54 -0.29 14.95
N ASP A 143 -28.83 0.59 15.91
CA ASP A 143 -28.45 2.01 15.84
C ASP A 143 -26.99 2.23 16.27
N THR A 144 -26.13 2.53 15.34
CA THR A 144 -24.71 2.90 15.55
C THR A 144 -24.48 4.41 15.63
N GLY A 145 -25.51 5.22 15.50
CA GLY A 145 -25.39 6.69 15.38
C GLY A 145 -24.84 7.37 16.63
N SER A 146 -25.00 6.80 17.82
CA SER A 146 -24.38 7.30 19.05
C SER A 146 -22.86 7.16 19.02
N ILE A 147 -22.36 6.00 18.61
CA ILE A 147 -20.92 5.69 18.48
C ILE A 147 -20.25 6.64 17.49
N GLN A 148 -20.86 6.78 16.32
CA GLN A 148 -20.35 7.67 15.26
C GLN A 148 -20.29 9.13 15.72
N ARG A 149 -21.24 9.59 16.53
CA ARG A 149 -21.26 10.96 17.08
C ARG A 149 -20.11 11.19 18.07
N GLU A 150 -19.87 10.23 18.98
CA GLU A 150 -18.79 10.34 19.99
C GLU A 150 -17.41 10.38 19.32
N LEU A 151 -17.11 9.44 18.42
CA LEU A 151 -15.84 9.39 17.69
C LEU A 151 -15.65 10.62 16.81
N SER A 152 -16.70 11.08 16.13
CA SER A 152 -16.64 12.30 15.32
C SER A 152 -16.49 13.57 16.17
N ALA A 153 -17.02 13.60 17.39
CA ALA A 153 -16.81 14.72 18.31
C ALA A 153 -15.35 14.78 18.78
N SER A 154 -14.77 13.64 19.17
CA SER A 154 -13.34 13.52 19.50
C SER A 154 -12.44 13.97 18.33
N THR A 155 -12.72 13.49 17.12
CA THR A 155 -11.98 13.88 15.92
C THR A 155 -12.06 15.38 15.65
N ARG A 156 -13.22 16.02 15.83
CA ARG A 156 -13.37 17.48 15.67
C ARG A 156 -12.55 18.25 16.70
N ASN A 157 -12.51 17.77 17.96
CA ASN A 157 -11.71 18.38 19.02
C ASN A 157 -10.22 18.34 18.69
N ILE A 158 -9.70 17.18 18.27
CA ILE A 158 -8.31 17.00 17.80
C ILE A 158 -8.02 17.93 16.62
N SER A 159 -8.90 17.97 15.61
CA SER A 159 -8.72 18.82 14.42
C SER A 159 -8.72 20.32 14.77
N ALA A 160 -9.59 20.76 15.68
CA ALA A 160 -9.62 22.15 16.14
C ALA A 160 -8.37 22.54 16.93
N GLN A 161 -7.90 21.64 17.81
CA GLN A 161 -6.67 21.82 18.57
C GLN A 161 -5.48 21.90 17.61
N GLN A 162 -5.37 21.00 16.64
CA GLN A 162 -4.31 20.99 15.63
C GLN A 162 -4.30 22.26 14.79
N SER A 163 -5.45 22.76 14.37
CA SER A 163 -5.54 24.03 13.63
C SER A 163 -5.00 25.20 14.44
N SER A 164 -5.27 25.21 15.75
CA SER A 164 -4.73 26.24 16.67
C SER A 164 -3.20 26.15 16.81
N ILE A 165 -2.68 24.93 16.95
CA ILE A 165 -1.23 24.67 17.04
C ILE A 165 -0.53 25.11 15.76
N SER A 166 -1.03 24.66 14.60
CA SER A 166 -0.46 25.01 13.30
C SER A 166 -0.42 26.51 13.09
N SER A 167 -1.50 27.22 13.43
CA SER A 167 -1.55 28.68 13.32
C SER A 167 -0.59 29.42 14.27
N ALA A 168 -0.24 28.80 15.41
CA ALA A 168 0.63 29.40 16.41
C ALA A 168 2.13 29.25 16.13
N VAL A 169 2.54 28.22 15.40
CA VAL A 169 3.96 27.88 15.18
C VAL A 169 4.35 27.71 13.73
N LEU A 170 3.41 27.54 12.82
CA LEU A 170 3.69 27.36 11.41
C LEU A 170 3.31 28.60 10.62
N ASN A 171 4.18 28.98 9.69
CA ASN A 171 3.93 30.08 8.77
C ASN A 171 3.31 29.53 7.48
N GLU A 172 2.11 29.97 7.16
CA GLU A 172 1.50 29.68 5.88
C GLU A 172 2.39 30.20 4.76
N THR A 173 2.54 29.41 3.70
CA THR A 173 3.33 29.77 2.54
C THR A 173 2.50 29.75 1.25
N ARG A 174 2.99 30.47 0.26
CA ARG A 174 2.50 30.48 -1.11
C ARG A 174 3.62 30.10 -2.03
N LEU A 175 3.29 29.32 -3.04
CA LEU A 175 4.19 28.95 -4.12
C LEU A 175 3.71 29.66 -5.39
N ASN A 176 4.63 30.29 -6.10
CA ASN A 176 4.38 30.83 -7.44
C ASN A 176 5.31 30.12 -8.42
N VAL A 177 4.74 29.45 -9.40
CA VAL A 177 5.45 28.63 -10.39
C VAL A 177 5.46 29.29 -11.75
N THR A 178 6.65 29.36 -12.33
CA THR A 178 6.88 29.76 -13.74
C THR A 178 7.63 28.68 -14.48
N THR A 179 7.44 28.61 -15.79
CA THR A 179 8.08 27.62 -16.64
C THR A 179 8.67 28.26 -17.89
N ASN A 180 9.65 27.60 -18.52
CA ASN A 180 10.23 28.05 -19.78
C ASN A 180 9.32 27.81 -21.00
N GLY A 181 8.14 27.26 -20.80
CA GLY A 181 7.14 26.96 -21.84
C GLY A 181 6.13 25.94 -21.33
N SER A 182 5.14 25.59 -22.13
CA SER A 182 4.15 24.57 -21.78
C SER A 182 4.42 23.20 -22.40
N GLN A 183 5.23 23.12 -23.45
CA GLN A 183 5.60 21.85 -24.10
C GLN A 183 6.50 21.05 -23.19
N VAL A 184 6.18 19.76 -23.02
CA VAL A 184 6.97 18.87 -22.20
C VAL A 184 6.92 17.44 -22.71
N ALA A 185 8.08 16.80 -22.78
CA ALA A 185 8.24 15.37 -23.00
C ALA A 185 9.34 14.82 -22.10
N PHE A 186 9.44 13.52 -21.99
CA PHE A 186 10.58 12.93 -21.27
C PHE A 186 11.92 13.29 -21.96
N ALA A 187 11.96 13.28 -23.28
CA ALA A 187 13.12 13.67 -24.07
C ALA A 187 13.39 15.19 -24.02
N ASP A 188 12.32 15.99 -24.03
CA ASP A 188 12.37 17.46 -23.99
C ASP A 188 11.74 17.97 -22.69
N PRO A 189 12.54 18.14 -21.61
CA PRO A 189 12.04 18.46 -20.29
C PRO A 189 11.67 19.93 -20.16
N MET A 190 10.75 20.19 -19.23
CA MET A 190 10.37 21.53 -18.83
C MET A 190 11.23 22.02 -17.66
N LEU A 191 11.73 23.24 -17.76
CA LEU A 191 12.33 23.92 -16.64
C LEU A 191 11.24 24.58 -15.81
N ILE A 192 11.19 24.24 -14.52
CA ILE A 192 10.25 24.81 -13.54
C ILE A 192 11.04 25.67 -12.57
N THR A 193 10.65 26.93 -12.43
CA THR A 193 11.16 27.83 -11.38
C THR A 193 10.00 28.15 -10.44
N GLY A 194 10.19 27.90 -9.15
CA GLY A 194 9.22 28.24 -8.11
C GLY A 194 9.78 29.29 -7.15
N THR A 195 8.93 30.20 -6.71
CA THR A 195 9.23 31.16 -5.65
C THR A 195 8.32 30.84 -4.46
N VAL A 196 8.91 30.66 -3.28
CA VAL A 196 8.20 30.36 -2.04
C VAL A 196 8.23 31.60 -1.15
N GLU A 197 7.05 32.06 -0.74
CA GLU A 197 6.86 33.21 0.15
C GLU A 197 5.89 32.84 1.27
N THR A 198 6.00 33.52 2.41
CA THR A 198 4.96 33.44 3.44
C THR A 198 3.67 34.13 2.96
N ALA A 199 2.54 33.86 3.63
CA ALA A 199 1.30 34.56 3.34
C ALA A 199 1.42 36.11 3.44
N ALA A 200 2.38 36.59 4.24
CA ALA A 200 2.72 38.01 4.40
C ALA A 200 3.66 38.56 3.31
N GLY A 201 4.10 37.74 2.34
CA GLY A 201 4.98 38.13 1.25
C GLY A 201 6.48 38.14 1.60
N THR A 202 6.88 37.57 2.73
CA THR A 202 8.30 37.39 3.07
C THR A 202 8.85 36.17 2.36
N VAL A 203 9.98 36.29 1.67
CA VAL A 203 10.62 35.18 0.96
C VAL A 203 11.09 34.08 1.93
N VAL A 204 10.84 32.83 1.56
CA VAL A 204 11.30 31.64 2.30
C VAL A 204 12.69 31.26 1.80
N ALA A 205 13.69 31.97 2.30
CA ALA A 205 15.07 31.88 1.84
C ALA A 205 15.87 30.74 2.49
N ASN A 206 16.75 30.12 1.73
CA ASN A 206 17.73 29.12 2.18
C ASN A 206 17.11 27.91 2.92
N GLN A 207 15.86 27.55 2.60
CA GLN A 207 15.18 26.41 3.21
C GLN A 207 15.35 25.15 2.39
N THR A 208 15.75 24.08 3.05
CA THR A 208 15.80 22.73 2.47
C THR A 208 14.40 22.11 2.48
N GLY A 209 14.10 21.28 1.48
CA GLY A 209 12.84 20.59 1.36
C GLY A 209 12.80 19.72 0.11
N VAL A 210 11.62 19.35 -0.30
CA VAL A 210 11.39 18.62 -1.55
C VAL A 210 10.32 19.32 -2.37
N VAL A 211 10.42 19.21 -3.69
CA VAL A 211 9.38 19.63 -4.62
C VAL A 211 8.80 18.38 -5.28
N VAL A 212 7.50 18.20 -5.17
CA VAL A 212 6.76 17.14 -5.84
C VAL A 212 6.12 17.72 -7.09
N VAL A 213 6.44 17.16 -8.26
CA VAL A 213 5.84 17.52 -9.54
C VAL A 213 5.18 16.28 -10.15
N GLY A 214 3.86 16.24 -10.16
CA GLY A 214 3.13 15.03 -10.53
C GLY A 214 3.46 13.88 -9.57
N ASP A 215 4.09 12.82 -10.11
CA ASP A 215 4.53 11.63 -9.38
C ASP A 215 6.05 11.65 -9.03
N ARG A 216 6.76 12.76 -9.32
CA ARG A 216 8.20 12.88 -9.14
C ARG A 216 8.55 13.76 -7.96
N VAL A 217 9.57 13.33 -7.18
CA VAL A 217 10.08 14.06 -6.02
C VAL A 217 11.48 14.56 -6.31
N TYR A 218 11.72 15.85 -6.04
CA TYR A 218 12.98 16.52 -6.28
C TYR A 218 13.48 17.14 -4.97
N PRO A 219 14.57 16.62 -4.37
CA PRO A 219 15.26 17.33 -3.28
C PRO A 219 15.65 18.72 -3.76
N THR A 220 15.37 19.72 -2.96
CA THR A 220 15.61 21.12 -3.32
C THR A 220 16.00 21.96 -2.14
N ARG A 221 16.55 23.14 -2.43
CA ARG A 221 16.79 24.19 -1.46
C ARG A 221 16.45 25.53 -2.12
N THR A 222 15.67 26.36 -1.44
CA THR A 222 15.42 27.72 -1.91
C THR A 222 16.68 28.58 -1.76
N ASP A 223 16.91 29.49 -2.68
CA ASP A 223 18.00 30.47 -2.62
C ASP A 223 17.67 31.66 -1.68
N SER A 224 18.50 32.71 -1.71
CA SER A 224 18.29 33.91 -0.90
C SER A 224 17.01 34.70 -1.27
N ASN A 225 16.44 34.44 -2.45
CA ASN A 225 15.22 35.07 -2.95
C ASN A 225 14.00 34.14 -2.81
N GLY A 226 14.14 33.03 -2.07
CA GLY A 226 13.08 32.02 -1.93
C GLY A 226 12.82 31.21 -3.19
N GLN A 227 13.75 31.22 -4.17
CA GLN A 227 13.57 30.54 -5.45
C GLN A 227 14.24 29.17 -5.48
N PHE A 228 13.62 28.27 -6.21
CA PHE A 228 14.22 26.99 -6.64
C PHE A 228 14.01 26.79 -8.14
N THR A 229 14.87 25.99 -8.75
CA THR A 229 14.74 25.60 -10.15
C THR A 229 14.99 24.09 -10.29
N LEU A 230 14.13 23.43 -11.08
CA LEU A 230 14.24 22.01 -11.36
C LEU A 230 13.90 21.69 -12.82
N THR A 231 14.39 20.56 -13.29
CA THR A 231 14.11 20.04 -14.64
C THR A 231 13.11 18.89 -14.53
N TYR A 232 11.89 19.11 -15.00
CA TYR A 232 10.80 18.15 -14.97
C TYR A 232 10.76 17.29 -16.23
N ARG A 233 10.84 15.96 -16.06
CA ARG A 233 10.68 14.93 -17.10
C ARG A 233 9.49 14.06 -16.73
N PRO A 234 8.33 14.21 -17.41
CA PRO A 234 7.15 13.40 -17.13
C PRO A 234 7.36 11.94 -17.54
N VAL A 235 6.92 11.02 -16.69
CA VAL A 235 6.87 9.58 -16.99
C VAL A 235 5.42 9.13 -17.10
N SER A 236 4.64 9.26 -16.02
CA SER A 236 3.25 8.80 -15.93
C SER A 236 2.21 9.93 -16.06
N LEU A 237 2.63 11.13 -16.48
CA LEU A 237 1.68 12.22 -16.75
C LEU A 237 0.84 11.89 -18.00
N SER A 238 -0.50 12.08 -17.90
CA SER A 238 -1.40 11.88 -19.03
C SER A 238 -1.08 12.82 -20.19
N VAL A 239 -1.13 12.32 -21.41
CA VAL A 239 -0.99 13.17 -22.63
C VAL A 239 -2.11 14.21 -22.77
N ASN A 240 -3.25 13.97 -22.12
CA ASN A 240 -4.38 14.91 -22.09
C ASN A 240 -4.29 15.90 -20.91
N ALA A 241 -3.24 15.84 -20.08
CA ALA A 241 -3.06 16.77 -18.99
C ALA A 241 -2.76 18.16 -19.55
N THR A 242 -3.50 19.16 -19.08
CA THR A 242 -3.26 20.57 -19.38
C THR A 242 -2.55 21.31 -18.25
N ARG A 243 -2.44 20.67 -17.10
CA ARG A 243 -1.76 21.19 -15.91
C ARG A 243 -1.06 20.06 -15.16
N VAL A 244 0.03 20.38 -14.48
CA VAL A 244 0.70 19.53 -13.51
C VAL A 244 0.79 20.26 -12.18
N SER A 245 0.52 19.56 -11.07
CA SER A 245 0.67 20.10 -9.72
C SER A 245 2.15 20.16 -9.34
N VAL A 246 2.55 21.27 -8.75
CA VAL A 246 3.88 21.51 -8.17
C VAL A 246 3.69 21.81 -6.69
N ARG A 247 4.24 20.98 -5.81
CA ARG A 247 4.10 21.15 -4.36
C ARG A 247 5.48 21.24 -3.74
N TYR A 248 5.74 22.33 -3.04
CA TYR A 248 6.89 22.51 -2.17
C TYR A 248 6.56 21.97 -0.77
N ILE A 249 7.42 21.11 -0.23
CA ILE A 249 7.31 20.52 1.11
C ILE A 249 8.62 20.82 1.83
N PRO A 250 8.63 21.72 2.83
CA PRO A 250 9.81 22.03 3.61
C PRO A 250 10.19 20.85 4.53
N GLU A 251 11.41 20.85 5.07
CA GLU A 251 11.83 19.90 6.11
C GLU A 251 10.95 20.00 7.36
N LEU A 252 10.85 18.88 8.10
CA LEU A 252 10.03 18.80 9.32
C LEU A 252 10.44 19.80 10.41
N SER A 253 11.71 20.19 10.48
CA SER A 253 12.23 21.22 11.41
C SER A 253 11.91 22.65 11.00
N SER A 254 11.41 22.88 9.79
CA SER A 254 11.13 24.19 9.23
C SER A 254 9.79 24.74 9.72
N PRO A 255 9.68 26.01 10.11
CA PRO A 255 8.42 26.61 10.58
C PRO A 255 7.44 26.94 9.43
N TYR A 256 7.71 26.52 8.21
CA TYR A 256 6.89 26.83 7.03
C TYR A 256 5.99 25.66 6.65
N VAL A 257 4.75 25.93 6.26
CA VAL A 257 3.80 24.93 5.74
C VAL A 257 4.10 24.63 4.27
N SER A 258 3.67 23.47 3.78
CA SER A 258 3.77 23.14 2.35
C SER A 258 2.88 24.06 1.52
N ALA A 259 3.34 24.39 0.31
CA ALA A 259 2.59 25.21 -0.64
C ALA A 259 2.47 24.50 -1.99
N THR A 260 1.35 24.75 -2.66
CA THR A 260 1.06 24.10 -3.97
C THR A 260 0.64 25.15 -5.00
N ASP A 261 1.13 24.97 -6.21
CA ASP A 261 0.70 25.70 -7.41
C ASP A 261 0.64 24.74 -8.61
N THR A 262 0.26 25.22 -9.76
CA THR A 262 0.14 24.41 -10.98
C THR A 262 0.90 25.03 -12.15
N ALA A 263 1.59 24.21 -12.92
CA ALA A 263 2.16 24.60 -14.20
C ALA A 263 1.27 24.13 -15.37
N SER A 264 1.11 24.97 -16.38
CA SER A 264 0.46 24.57 -17.63
C SER A 264 1.36 23.65 -18.43
N VAL A 265 0.80 22.54 -18.96
CA VAL A 265 1.55 21.55 -19.74
C VAL A 265 0.81 21.18 -21.02
N ASN A 266 1.60 20.85 -22.05
CA ASN A 266 1.17 20.17 -23.26
C ASN A 266 2.12 19.00 -23.47
N VAL A 267 1.65 17.79 -23.16
CA VAL A 267 2.48 16.60 -23.02
C VAL A 267 2.64 15.91 -24.34
N THR A 268 3.89 15.72 -24.78
CA THR A 268 4.22 14.90 -25.94
C THR A 268 4.66 13.50 -25.49
N GLN A 269 3.98 12.47 -26.00
CA GLN A 269 4.33 11.08 -25.71
C GLN A 269 5.63 10.69 -26.41
N VAL A 270 6.47 9.93 -25.70
CA VAL A 270 7.67 9.28 -26.25
C VAL A 270 7.61 7.78 -26.01
N THR A 271 8.18 6.99 -26.91
CA THR A 271 8.28 5.54 -26.74
C THR A 271 9.65 5.18 -26.16
N PRO A 272 9.74 4.46 -25.04
CA PRO A 272 11.02 4.04 -24.49
C PRO A 272 11.60 2.88 -25.28
N SER A 273 12.92 2.79 -25.32
CA SER A 273 13.66 1.60 -25.75
C SER A 273 13.85 0.70 -24.53
N LEU A 274 13.39 -0.55 -24.63
CA LEU A 274 13.59 -1.58 -23.62
C LEU A 274 14.69 -2.54 -24.06
N SER A 275 15.54 -2.95 -23.13
CA SER A 275 16.48 -4.06 -23.31
C SER A 275 16.36 -5.01 -22.12
N VAL A 276 16.37 -6.31 -22.36
CA VAL A 276 16.26 -7.33 -21.33
C VAL A 276 17.47 -8.26 -21.35
N THR A 277 18.00 -8.55 -20.17
CA THR A 277 19.08 -9.50 -19.95
C THR A 277 18.68 -10.52 -18.89
N THR A 278 19.11 -11.77 -19.05
CA THR A 278 18.85 -12.87 -18.12
C THR A 278 20.14 -13.37 -17.49
N THR A 279 20.13 -13.65 -16.21
CA THR A 279 21.27 -14.21 -15.47
C THR A 279 20.78 -15.34 -14.55
N PRO A 280 21.26 -16.57 -14.76
CA PRO A 280 22.13 -17.03 -15.85
C PRO A 280 21.42 -17.05 -17.22
N THR A 281 22.18 -17.17 -18.31
CA THR A 281 21.63 -17.35 -19.68
C THR A 281 21.20 -18.79 -19.96
N ALA A 282 21.57 -19.75 -19.07
CA ALA A 282 21.15 -21.14 -19.09
C ALA A 282 20.83 -21.58 -17.65
N ALA A 283 19.72 -22.29 -17.47
CA ALA A 283 19.22 -22.74 -16.19
C ALA A 283 18.54 -24.10 -16.30
N SER A 284 18.32 -24.78 -15.17
CA SER A 284 17.59 -26.04 -15.06
C SER A 284 16.45 -25.91 -14.06
N TYR A 285 15.58 -26.91 -13.95
CA TYR A 285 14.49 -26.90 -12.98
C TYR A 285 14.93 -26.47 -11.57
N GLY A 286 14.24 -25.53 -11.01
CA GLY A 286 14.47 -24.99 -9.66
C GLY A 286 15.53 -23.89 -9.58
N ASP A 287 16.34 -23.71 -10.63
CA ASP A 287 17.34 -22.65 -10.64
C ASP A 287 16.67 -21.28 -10.70
N PRO A 288 17.15 -20.28 -9.94
CA PRO A 288 16.67 -18.91 -10.07
C PRO A 288 17.23 -18.27 -11.36
N VAL A 289 16.34 -17.59 -12.08
CA VAL A 289 16.69 -16.74 -13.22
C VAL A 289 16.37 -15.30 -12.83
N GLU A 290 17.37 -14.45 -12.79
CA GLU A 290 17.21 -13.01 -12.67
C GLU A 290 17.02 -12.40 -14.05
N ILE A 291 15.96 -11.60 -14.20
CA ILE A 291 15.59 -10.93 -15.43
C ILE A 291 15.68 -9.43 -15.16
N GLN A 292 16.65 -8.80 -15.79
CA GLN A 292 16.87 -7.36 -15.69
C GLN A 292 16.40 -6.67 -16.97
N THR A 293 15.43 -5.76 -16.84
CA THR A 293 14.95 -4.92 -17.93
C THR A 293 15.41 -3.49 -17.72
N THR A 294 16.03 -2.91 -18.74
CA THR A 294 16.45 -1.50 -18.74
C THR A 294 15.61 -0.70 -19.72
N ALA A 295 15.05 0.42 -19.26
CA ALA A 295 14.23 1.34 -20.04
C ALA A 295 14.97 2.67 -20.25
N THR A 296 15.08 3.11 -21.50
CA THR A 296 15.72 4.39 -21.86
C THR A 296 14.91 5.14 -22.91
N VAL A 297 15.02 6.48 -22.89
CA VAL A 297 14.60 7.37 -23.98
C VAL A 297 15.79 8.24 -24.35
N ASP A 298 16.20 8.20 -25.61
CA ASP A 298 17.40 8.88 -26.12
C ASP A 298 18.65 8.61 -25.26
N GLY A 299 18.82 7.35 -24.83
CA GLY A 299 19.92 6.90 -23.97
C GLY A 299 19.81 7.32 -22.50
N ARG A 300 18.76 8.04 -22.08
CA ARG A 300 18.53 8.41 -20.68
C ARG A 300 17.64 7.38 -20.00
N ALA A 301 18.04 6.99 -18.81
CA ALA A 301 17.27 6.11 -17.96
C ALA A 301 15.86 6.66 -17.67
N VAL A 302 14.85 5.81 -17.79
CA VAL A 302 13.45 6.15 -17.44
C VAL A 302 13.14 5.56 -16.07
N PRO A 303 13.11 6.36 -15.01
CA PRO A 303 12.81 5.86 -13.66
C PRO A 303 11.31 5.71 -13.43
N THR A 304 10.96 4.91 -12.42
CA THR A 304 9.58 4.66 -11.94
C THR A 304 8.61 4.09 -12.99
N LEU A 305 9.11 3.67 -14.16
CA LEU A 305 8.32 3.04 -15.20
C LEU A 305 7.92 1.62 -14.77
N PRO A 306 6.63 1.27 -14.72
CA PRO A 306 6.22 -0.09 -14.43
C PRO A 306 6.53 -0.99 -15.62
N ILE A 307 7.33 -2.02 -15.39
CA ILE A 307 7.68 -3.06 -16.36
C ILE A 307 7.05 -4.37 -15.91
N THR A 308 6.30 -4.99 -16.79
CA THR A 308 5.77 -6.34 -16.62
C THR A 308 6.68 -7.31 -17.34
N THR A 309 7.24 -8.25 -16.60
CA THR A 309 8.09 -9.33 -17.12
C THR A 309 7.33 -10.63 -17.09
N ILE A 310 7.29 -11.33 -18.21
CA ILE A 310 6.64 -12.63 -18.38
C ILE A 310 7.71 -13.68 -18.66
N PHE A 311 7.74 -14.70 -17.83
CA PHE A 311 8.56 -15.88 -18.01
C PHE A 311 7.70 -17.11 -17.72
N ASP A 312 7.47 -17.97 -18.73
CA ASP A 312 6.46 -19.01 -18.72
C ASP A 312 5.04 -18.39 -18.49
N ALA A 313 4.24 -18.99 -17.64
CA ALA A 313 2.90 -18.49 -17.28
C ALA A 313 2.91 -17.43 -16.16
N THR A 314 4.09 -17.07 -15.65
CA THR A 314 4.23 -16.14 -14.50
C THR A 314 4.54 -14.74 -14.99
N ASN A 315 3.75 -13.76 -14.53
CA ASN A 315 4.02 -12.36 -14.75
C ASN A 315 4.43 -11.64 -13.44
N VAL A 316 5.40 -10.74 -13.53
CA VAL A 316 5.87 -9.94 -12.40
C VAL A 316 6.02 -8.50 -12.85
N THR A 317 5.34 -7.58 -12.18
CA THR A 317 5.50 -6.15 -12.45
C THR A 317 6.44 -5.52 -11.41
N ARG A 318 7.45 -4.78 -11.91
CA ARG A 318 8.40 -4.01 -11.11
C ARG A 318 8.55 -2.61 -11.70
N ARG A 319 8.82 -1.61 -10.84
CA ARG A 319 9.15 -0.27 -11.31
C ARG A 319 10.64 -0.14 -11.53
N THR A 320 11.01 0.58 -12.58
CA THR A 320 12.42 0.91 -12.81
C THR A 320 12.96 1.83 -11.70
N THR A 321 14.19 1.62 -11.34
CA THR A 321 14.99 2.49 -10.44
C THR A 321 15.40 3.79 -11.15
N ASP A 322 16.13 4.66 -10.47
CA ASP A 322 16.70 5.88 -11.08
C ASP A 322 17.70 5.59 -12.20
N THR A 323 18.25 4.38 -12.25
CA THR A 323 19.09 3.90 -13.36
C THR A 323 18.28 3.34 -14.53
N GLY A 324 16.96 3.38 -14.47
CA GLY A 324 16.06 2.85 -15.50
C GLY A 324 15.93 1.33 -15.48
N THR A 325 16.35 0.63 -14.43
CA THR A 325 16.38 -0.83 -14.35
C THR A 325 15.26 -1.38 -13.46
N ALA A 326 14.58 -2.42 -13.95
CA ALA A 326 13.64 -3.25 -13.20
C ALA A 326 14.17 -4.68 -13.15
N VAL A 327 14.15 -5.30 -11.97
CA VAL A 327 14.64 -6.67 -11.77
C VAL A 327 13.52 -7.56 -11.29
N ALA A 328 13.30 -8.67 -11.98
CA ALA A 328 12.40 -9.75 -11.60
C ALA A 328 13.23 -11.04 -11.42
N ALA A 329 13.01 -11.78 -10.36
CA ALA A 329 13.63 -13.08 -10.13
C ALA A 329 12.53 -14.16 -10.12
N GLN A 330 12.74 -15.22 -10.90
CA GLN A 330 11.81 -16.33 -11.00
C GLN A 330 12.58 -17.66 -11.05
N SER A 331 12.04 -18.70 -10.45
CA SER A 331 12.62 -20.04 -10.55
C SER A 331 12.03 -20.81 -11.73
N VAL A 332 12.86 -21.59 -12.42
CA VAL A 332 12.43 -22.44 -13.54
C VAL A 332 11.42 -23.50 -13.06
N PRO A 333 10.16 -23.48 -13.51
CA PRO A 333 9.16 -24.45 -13.09
C PRO A 333 9.37 -25.81 -13.76
N ALA A 334 8.87 -26.86 -13.13
CA ALA A 334 8.99 -28.24 -13.65
C ALA A 334 8.19 -28.50 -14.95
N THR A 335 7.27 -27.61 -15.26
CA THR A 335 6.44 -27.67 -16.48
C THR A 335 7.12 -27.06 -17.70
N MET A 336 8.21 -26.32 -17.50
CA MET A 336 8.91 -25.63 -18.58
C MET A 336 9.67 -26.63 -19.45
N ALA A 337 9.43 -26.57 -20.76
CA ALA A 337 10.11 -27.43 -21.72
C ALA A 337 11.60 -27.08 -21.82
N PRO A 338 12.49 -28.06 -22.01
CA PRO A 338 13.89 -27.79 -22.29
C PRO A 338 14.06 -27.10 -23.66
N GLY A 339 15.13 -26.32 -23.78
CA GLY A 339 15.43 -25.52 -24.98
C GLY A 339 15.36 -24.02 -24.72
N SER A 340 15.32 -23.24 -25.79
CA SER A 340 15.23 -21.77 -25.67
C SER A 340 13.82 -21.35 -25.27
N GLN A 341 13.71 -20.70 -24.12
CA GLN A 341 12.44 -20.17 -23.58
C GLN A 341 12.44 -18.66 -23.65
N ALA A 342 11.34 -18.07 -24.12
CA ALA A 342 11.20 -16.63 -24.25
C ALA A 342 11.01 -15.95 -22.88
N VAL A 343 11.61 -14.78 -22.75
CA VAL A 343 11.37 -13.83 -21.67
C VAL A 343 10.87 -12.55 -22.30
N GLU A 344 9.67 -12.14 -21.96
CA GLU A 344 9.06 -10.93 -22.48
C GLU A 344 9.06 -9.86 -21.41
N SER A 345 9.39 -8.61 -21.77
CA SER A 345 9.26 -7.46 -20.88
C SER A 345 8.55 -6.34 -21.60
N SER A 346 7.51 -5.79 -20.95
CA SER A 346 6.67 -4.78 -21.56
C SER A 346 6.32 -3.65 -20.60
N HIS A 347 6.04 -2.49 -21.18
CA HIS A 347 5.30 -1.38 -20.59
C HIS A 347 4.06 -1.14 -21.42
N ASP A 348 2.87 -1.47 -20.90
CA ASP A 348 1.64 -1.52 -21.69
C ASP A 348 0.74 -0.29 -21.52
N ARG A 349 1.15 0.71 -20.70
CA ARG A 349 0.31 1.87 -20.40
C ARG A 349 0.28 2.85 -21.57
N THR A 350 -0.91 3.08 -22.11
CA THR A 350 -1.18 4.05 -23.16
C THR A 350 -1.60 5.41 -22.60
N GLY A 351 -1.50 6.46 -23.40
CA GLY A 351 -1.99 7.80 -23.02
C GLY A 351 -1.17 8.53 -21.95
N LEU A 352 0.06 8.07 -21.69
CA LEU A 352 1.01 8.68 -20.76
C LEU A 352 2.19 9.30 -21.51
N ALA A 353 2.96 10.15 -20.83
CA ALA A 353 4.14 10.82 -21.39
C ALA A 353 5.20 9.82 -21.89
N VAL A 354 5.38 8.71 -21.19
CA VAL A 354 6.12 7.54 -21.70
C VAL A 354 5.10 6.49 -22.10
N GLY A 355 5.06 6.17 -23.38
CA GLY A 355 4.11 5.26 -23.99
C GLY A 355 4.55 3.79 -23.92
N PRO A 356 3.73 2.90 -24.51
CA PRO A 356 3.97 1.47 -24.48
C PRO A 356 5.21 1.08 -25.27
N SER A 357 5.87 0.02 -24.82
CA SER A 357 7.02 -0.61 -25.48
C SER A 357 7.18 -2.03 -24.97
N GLU A 358 7.74 -2.90 -25.81
CA GLU A 358 7.98 -4.31 -25.51
C GLU A 358 9.35 -4.74 -26.01
N THR A 359 9.90 -5.78 -25.41
CA THR A 359 11.14 -6.42 -25.83
C THR A 359 11.15 -7.87 -25.40
N THR A 360 11.88 -8.68 -26.13
CA THR A 360 12.02 -10.11 -25.84
C THR A 360 13.49 -10.52 -25.75
N SER A 361 13.78 -11.49 -24.90
CA SER A 361 15.04 -12.21 -24.81
C SER A 361 14.77 -13.68 -24.61
N SER A 362 15.79 -14.48 -24.40
CA SER A 362 15.61 -15.91 -24.13
C SER A 362 16.61 -16.43 -23.09
N VAL A 363 16.17 -17.46 -22.37
CA VAL A 363 17.02 -18.27 -21.50
C VAL A 363 16.99 -19.71 -21.98
N THR A 364 18.12 -20.41 -21.95
CA THR A 364 18.18 -21.81 -22.34
C THR A 364 17.89 -22.69 -21.14
N ILE A 365 16.84 -23.54 -21.23
CA ILE A 365 16.50 -24.48 -20.19
C ILE A 365 17.09 -25.84 -20.50
N GLY A 366 17.91 -26.33 -19.58
CA GLY A 366 18.52 -27.64 -19.65
C GLY A 366 17.61 -28.75 -19.10
N ASN A 367 17.86 -30.00 -19.53
CA ASN A 367 17.23 -31.15 -18.92
C ASN A 367 17.70 -31.34 -17.47
N THR A 368 16.78 -31.65 -16.58
CA THR A 368 17.09 -32.01 -15.20
C THR A 368 17.01 -33.52 -15.02
N SER A 369 18.10 -34.13 -14.56
CA SER A 369 18.09 -35.57 -14.24
C SER A 369 17.18 -35.84 -13.05
N THR A 370 16.30 -36.83 -13.21
CA THR A 370 15.30 -37.21 -12.20
C THR A 370 15.49 -38.62 -11.69
N THR A 371 15.06 -38.85 -10.47
CA THR A 371 14.95 -40.16 -9.84
C THR A 371 13.49 -40.41 -9.43
N VAL A 372 13.03 -41.62 -9.60
CA VAL A 372 11.71 -42.06 -9.11
C VAL A 372 11.98 -43.13 -8.06
N SER A 373 11.47 -42.97 -6.86
CA SER A 373 11.37 -44.00 -5.85
C SER A 373 9.94 -44.46 -5.75
N LEU A 374 9.74 -45.77 -5.57
CA LEU A 374 8.43 -46.38 -5.42
C LEU A 374 8.51 -47.36 -4.25
N GLU A 375 7.64 -47.17 -3.27
CA GLU A 375 7.51 -48.04 -2.10
C GLU A 375 6.15 -48.71 -2.17
N PRO A 376 6.12 -50.03 -2.52
CA PRO A 376 4.89 -50.81 -2.56
C PRO A 376 4.54 -51.30 -1.14
N GLU A 377 3.33 -51.08 -0.70
CA GLU A 377 2.74 -51.66 0.50
C GLU A 377 1.61 -52.58 0.09
N ALA A 378 1.72 -53.89 0.33
CA ALA A 378 0.74 -54.88 -0.07
C ALA A 378 -0.03 -55.41 1.15
N ASP A 379 -1.35 -55.33 1.10
CA ASP A 379 -2.29 -56.05 1.95
C ASP A 379 -2.99 -57.14 1.13
N THR A 380 -3.73 -58.02 1.81
CA THR A 380 -4.36 -59.25 1.24
C THR A 380 -5.32 -58.94 0.05
N ILE A 381 -5.78 -57.68 -0.10
CA ILE A 381 -6.81 -57.26 -1.08
C ILE A 381 -6.37 -56.01 -1.87
N ARG A 382 -5.35 -55.23 -1.41
CA ARG A 382 -4.95 -53.98 -2.04
C ARG A 382 -3.43 -53.86 -2.07
N ILE A 383 -2.94 -53.26 -3.15
CA ILE A 383 -1.55 -52.76 -3.24
C ILE A 383 -1.63 -51.25 -3.20
N ARG A 384 -0.99 -50.65 -2.20
CA ARG A 384 -0.76 -49.22 -2.13
C ARG A 384 0.63 -48.94 -2.67
N LEU A 385 0.73 -47.94 -3.51
CA LEU A 385 1.99 -47.51 -4.10
C LEU A 385 2.24 -46.08 -3.67
N ASP A 386 3.25 -45.84 -2.83
CA ASP A 386 3.73 -44.52 -2.52
C ASP A 386 4.98 -44.23 -3.35
N GLY A 387 4.92 -43.16 -4.14
CA GLY A 387 5.98 -42.80 -5.07
C GLY A 387 6.45 -41.37 -4.90
N ARG A 388 7.73 -41.15 -5.12
CA ARG A 388 8.32 -39.80 -5.10
C ARG A 388 9.15 -39.59 -6.36
N LEU A 389 8.83 -38.51 -7.07
CA LEU A 389 9.66 -37.99 -8.15
C LEU A 389 10.54 -36.86 -7.58
N ALA A 390 11.85 -36.97 -7.77
CA ALA A 390 12.83 -35.98 -7.29
C ALA A 390 13.91 -35.74 -8.34
N THR A 391 14.62 -34.61 -8.23
CA THR A 391 15.86 -34.38 -8.96
C THR A 391 16.95 -35.38 -8.49
N ALA A 392 18.01 -35.55 -9.25
CA ALA A 392 19.18 -36.31 -8.81
C ALA A 392 19.79 -35.78 -7.50
N GLY A 393 19.60 -34.50 -7.17
CA GLY A 393 19.99 -33.86 -5.90
C GLY A 393 18.99 -34.03 -4.76
N GLY A 394 17.87 -34.80 -4.97
CA GLY A 394 16.90 -35.13 -3.93
C GLY A 394 15.77 -34.11 -3.73
N SER A 395 15.73 -33.01 -4.46
CA SER A 395 14.61 -32.04 -4.41
C SER A 395 13.37 -32.62 -5.09
N GLY A 396 12.21 -32.61 -4.40
CA GLY A 396 10.95 -33.11 -4.95
C GLY A 396 10.49 -32.27 -6.14
N ILE A 397 9.90 -32.93 -7.15
CA ILE A 397 9.34 -32.27 -8.34
C ILE A 397 7.81 -32.36 -8.26
N PRO A 398 7.10 -31.26 -7.99
CA PRO A 398 5.66 -31.27 -7.84
C PRO A 398 4.95 -31.25 -9.21
N ASN A 399 3.69 -31.68 -9.21
CA ASN A 399 2.75 -31.53 -10.33
C ASN A 399 3.20 -32.19 -11.65
N GLN A 400 4.00 -33.27 -11.59
CA GLN A 400 4.39 -34.07 -12.74
C GLN A 400 3.63 -35.39 -12.77
N SER A 401 3.25 -35.83 -13.97
CA SER A 401 2.61 -37.14 -14.18
C SER A 401 3.66 -38.26 -14.21
N VAL A 402 3.46 -39.27 -13.40
CA VAL A 402 4.28 -40.50 -13.40
C VAL A 402 3.39 -41.66 -13.79
N VAL A 403 3.81 -42.42 -14.80
CA VAL A 403 3.11 -43.64 -15.19
C VAL A 403 3.73 -44.81 -14.43
N VAL A 404 2.91 -45.53 -13.68
CA VAL A 404 3.30 -46.75 -12.98
C VAL A 404 2.65 -47.95 -13.67
N THR A 405 3.45 -48.89 -14.13
CA THR A 405 2.95 -50.12 -14.77
C THR A 405 3.14 -51.30 -13.82
N LEU A 406 2.06 -51.97 -13.49
CA LEU A 406 2.04 -53.17 -12.68
C LEU A 406 1.97 -54.40 -13.59
N GLY A 407 3.11 -55.06 -13.79
CA GLY A 407 3.25 -56.37 -14.43
C GLY A 407 2.84 -56.44 -15.89
N GLU A 408 3.67 -57.06 -16.73
CA GLU A 408 3.20 -57.72 -17.93
C GLU A 408 2.76 -59.14 -17.55
N THR A 409 1.47 -59.45 -17.65
CA THR A 409 1.00 -60.85 -17.64
C THR A 409 1.53 -61.52 -18.91
N ARG A 410 2.67 -62.24 -18.82
CA ARG A 410 3.03 -63.23 -19.80
C ARG A 410 2.13 -64.46 -19.52
N GLN A 411 1.20 -64.75 -20.43
CA GLN A 411 0.65 -66.06 -20.60
C GLN A 411 1.67 -66.94 -21.29
#